data_dc34c8a19a130ff0f47494175387b413
#
_entry.id   dc34c8a19a130ff0f47494175387b413
#
_cell.length_a   1.000
_cell.length_b   1.000
_cell.length_c   1.000
_cell.angle_alpha   90.00
_cell.angle_beta   90.00
_cell.angle_gamma   90.00
#
_symmetry.space_group_name_H-M   'P 1'
#
loop_
_entity.id
_entity.type
_entity.pdbx_description
1 polymer ?
#
loop_
_entity_poly.entity_id
_entity_poly.type
_entity_poly.pdbx_seq_one_letter_code
_entity_poly.pdbx_strand_id
1 'polypeptide(L)'
;MPGTQDVVTNTRLVREIREAGLATHVPANGRIASGAVDWFIAGYPRTIECGAMIGVHSWGSPLGTRGDRTVYDPQRIAQRDFLKDMGVNPDFYEFTRAAAGPDEIHWLSMDEMLRFGLIKHKPDC
;
A
#
# COMPACT_ATOMS: atom_id res chain seq x y z
N MET A 1 10.13 -1.85 13.35
CA MET A 1 11.20 -1.48 12.42
C MET A 1 11.10 -0.01 12.05
N PRO A 2 12.18 0.73 12.25
CA PRO A 2 12.14 2.18 12.01
C PRO A 2 11.80 2.55 10.58
N GLY A 3 12.18 1.72 9.62
CA GLY A 3 11.96 2.05 8.22
C GLY A 3 10.51 2.20 7.82
N THR A 4 9.59 1.54 8.55
CA THR A 4 8.17 1.67 8.24
C THR A 4 7.58 2.97 8.74
N GLN A 5 8.28 3.68 9.61
CA GLN A 5 7.84 4.97 10.13
C GLN A 5 8.25 6.12 9.23
N ASP A 6 9.20 5.90 8.33
CA ASP A 6 9.66 6.89 7.39
C ASP A 6 9.17 6.51 6.00
N VAL A 7 8.00 7.05 5.65
CA VAL A 7 7.36 6.76 4.37
C VAL A 7 8.23 7.20 3.20
N VAL A 8 8.90 8.33 3.33
CA VAL A 8 9.75 8.85 2.25
C VAL A 8 10.90 7.89 1.96
N THR A 9 11.58 7.42 3.02
CA THR A 9 12.67 6.46 2.86
C THR A 9 12.16 5.13 2.33
N ASN A 10 11.04 4.65 2.87
CA ASN A 10 10.50 3.36 2.45
C ASN A 10 10.11 3.38 0.97
N THR A 11 9.43 4.42 0.51
CA THR A 11 9.04 4.51 -0.91
C THR A 11 10.27 4.58 -1.82
N ARG A 12 11.34 5.21 -1.36
CA ARG A 12 12.59 5.24 -2.12
C ARG A 12 13.20 3.84 -2.27
N LEU A 13 13.23 3.09 -1.16
CA LEU A 13 13.81 1.76 -1.16
C LEU A 13 13.01 0.79 -2.02
N VAL A 14 11.70 0.79 -1.89
CA VAL A 14 10.88 -0.18 -2.63
C VAL A 14 10.86 0.10 -4.13
N ARG A 15 11.18 1.32 -4.57
CA ARG A 15 11.28 1.61 -6.00
C ARG A 15 12.33 0.73 -6.69
N GLU A 16 13.31 0.24 -5.95
CA GLU A 16 14.33 -0.66 -6.50
C GLU A 16 13.72 -1.96 -7.01
N ILE A 17 12.61 -2.40 -6.46
CA ILE A 17 11.90 -3.59 -6.95
C ILE A 17 11.45 -3.37 -8.38
N ARG A 18 10.85 -2.21 -8.65
CA ARG A 18 10.40 -1.90 -10.01
C ARG A 18 11.58 -1.70 -10.95
N GLU A 19 12.63 -1.06 -10.50
CA GLU A 19 13.82 -0.84 -11.31
C GLU A 19 14.50 -2.17 -11.65
N ALA A 20 14.45 -3.13 -10.75
CA ALA A 20 15.02 -4.46 -11.00
C ALA A 20 14.11 -5.33 -11.88
N GLY A 21 12.91 -4.86 -12.21
CA GLY A 21 12.00 -5.63 -13.07
C GLY A 21 11.36 -6.82 -12.40
N LEU A 22 11.22 -6.78 -11.07
CA LEU A 22 10.70 -7.92 -10.32
C LEU A 22 9.18 -7.92 -10.24
N ALA A 23 8.60 -9.11 -10.40
CA ALA A 23 7.18 -9.32 -10.13
C ALA A 23 6.98 -9.55 -8.63
N THR A 24 5.78 -9.26 -8.14
CA THR A 24 5.41 -9.55 -6.76
C THR A 24 4.15 -10.40 -6.73
N HIS A 25 4.06 -11.24 -5.71
CA HIS A 25 2.98 -12.21 -5.61
C HIS A 25 2.65 -12.48 -4.15
N VAL A 26 1.35 -12.52 -3.82
CA VAL A 26 0.90 -12.92 -2.49
C VAL A 26 0.22 -14.28 -2.61
N PRO A 27 0.76 -15.32 -1.98
CA PRO A 27 0.17 -16.65 -2.07
C PRO A 27 -1.11 -16.77 -1.24
N ALA A 28 -1.83 -17.88 -1.43
CA ALA A 28 -3.16 -18.07 -0.84
C ALA A 28 -3.19 -17.91 0.68
N ASN A 29 -2.13 -18.33 1.36
CA ASN A 29 -2.04 -18.19 2.82
C ASN A 29 -1.25 -16.96 3.24
N GLY A 30 -0.90 -16.10 2.29
CA GLY A 30 -0.11 -14.91 2.57
C GLY A 30 -0.97 -13.79 3.15
N ARG A 31 -0.39 -13.08 4.10
CA ARG A 31 -1.00 -11.88 4.69
C ARG A 31 0.05 -10.80 4.76
N ILE A 32 -0.23 -9.68 4.13
CA ILE A 32 0.67 -8.53 4.20
C ILE A 32 -0.10 -7.31 4.66
N ALA A 33 0.58 -6.43 5.35
CA ALA A 33 -0.02 -5.20 5.84
C ALA A 33 1.07 -4.15 6.00
N SER A 34 0.65 -2.90 6.12
CA SER A 34 1.53 -1.79 6.44
C SER A 34 2.61 -1.60 5.36
N GLY A 35 3.88 -1.48 5.74
CA GLY A 35 4.98 -1.24 4.79
C GLY A 35 5.15 -2.34 3.75
N ALA A 36 4.76 -3.57 4.08
CA ALA A 36 4.85 -4.68 3.14
C ALA A 36 3.94 -4.49 1.91
N VAL A 37 2.88 -3.72 2.06
CA VAL A 37 1.97 -3.41 0.94
C VAL A 37 2.72 -2.61 -0.12
N ASP A 38 3.58 -1.69 0.28
CA ASP A 38 4.39 -0.92 -0.67
C ASP A 38 5.34 -1.81 -1.45
N TRP A 39 5.91 -2.84 -0.81
CA TRP A 39 6.75 -3.81 -1.49
C TRP A 39 5.97 -4.55 -2.57
N PHE A 40 4.74 -4.96 -2.25
CA PHE A 40 3.88 -5.60 -3.23
C PHE A 40 3.56 -4.66 -4.39
N ILE A 41 3.21 -3.40 -4.07
CA ILE A 41 2.82 -2.40 -5.07
C ILE A 41 3.97 -2.10 -6.04
N ALA A 42 5.21 -2.15 -5.56
CA ALA A 42 6.38 -1.82 -6.39
C ALA A 42 6.63 -2.84 -7.49
N GLY A 43 6.15 -4.08 -7.36
CA GLY A 43 6.37 -5.11 -8.36
C GLY A 43 5.52 -4.93 -9.61
N TYR A 44 5.97 -5.56 -10.69
CA TYR A 44 5.22 -5.61 -11.94
C TYR A 44 5.58 -6.88 -12.71
N PRO A 45 4.60 -7.72 -13.05
CA PRO A 45 3.21 -7.63 -12.64
C PRO A 45 3.00 -7.96 -11.15
N ARG A 46 1.85 -7.54 -10.64
CA ARG A 46 1.42 -7.87 -9.29
C ARG A 46 0.30 -8.90 -9.37
N THR A 47 0.45 -9.99 -8.66
CA THR A 47 -0.57 -11.05 -8.65
C THR A 47 -0.83 -11.53 -7.24
N ILE A 48 -2.03 -12.06 -7.02
CA ILE A 48 -2.41 -12.68 -5.74
C ILE A 48 -3.15 -13.98 -6.02
N GLU A 49 -3.12 -14.87 -5.04
CA GLU A 49 -3.93 -16.09 -5.08
C GLU A 49 -5.19 -15.90 -4.26
N CYS A 50 -6.21 -16.69 -4.58
CA CYS A 50 -7.44 -16.69 -3.80
C CYS A 50 -7.11 -17.04 -2.35
N GLY A 51 -7.56 -16.21 -1.41
CA GLY A 51 -7.26 -16.38 0.01
C GLY A 51 -6.16 -15.44 0.51
N ALA A 52 -5.39 -14.84 -0.39
CA ALA A 52 -4.38 -13.86 0.01
C ALA A 52 -5.06 -12.64 0.64
N MET A 53 -4.43 -12.09 1.68
CA MET A 53 -4.98 -10.94 2.40
C MET A 53 -4.00 -9.78 2.38
N ILE A 54 -4.51 -8.62 1.99
CA ILE A 54 -3.74 -7.37 1.99
C ILE A 54 -4.48 -6.39 2.90
N GLY A 55 -3.80 -5.93 3.92
CA GLY A 55 -4.39 -5.06 4.93
C GLY A 55 -3.76 -3.69 4.96
N VAL A 56 -4.56 -2.72 5.33
CA VAL A 56 -4.11 -1.33 5.43
C VAL A 56 -4.58 -0.74 6.76
N HIS A 57 -3.83 0.25 7.23
CA HIS A 57 -4.24 1.04 8.38
C HIS A 57 -3.61 2.42 8.28
N SER A 58 -4.18 3.38 8.98
CA SER A 58 -3.54 4.68 9.06
C SER A 58 -2.37 4.59 10.04
N TRP A 59 -1.31 5.32 9.75
CA TRP A 59 -0.15 5.41 10.63
C TRP A 59 -0.12 6.83 11.20
N GLY A 60 -1.04 7.11 12.08
CA GLY A 60 -1.11 8.41 12.72
C GLY A 60 -0.10 8.56 13.83
N SER A 61 0.08 9.78 14.29
CA SER A 61 0.92 10.04 15.45
C SER A 61 0.14 9.76 16.74
N PRO A 62 0.85 9.58 17.85
CA PRO A 62 0.19 9.47 19.16
C PRO A 62 -0.62 10.70 19.52
N LEU A 63 -0.37 11.82 18.87
CA LEU A 63 -1.09 13.06 19.10
C LEU A 63 -2.40 13.15 18.31
N GLY A 64 -2.78 12.08 17.63
CA GLY A 64 -4.05 12.05 16.93
C GLY A 64 -4.06 12.82 15.63
N THR A 65 -2.93 13.04 15.03
CA THR A 65 -2.85 13.79 13.78
C THR A 65 -3.14 12.93 12.55
N ARG A 66 -3.54 11.72 12.76
CA ARG A 66 -3.95 10.83 11.70
C ARG A 66 -5.08 11.49 10.88
N GLY A 67 -4.91 11.52 9.59
CA GLY A 67 -5.90 12.11 8.71
C GLY A 67 -5.78 13.62 8.50
N ASP A 68 -4.93 14.28 9.28
CA ASP A 68 -4.79 15.74 9.24
C ASP A 68 -3.66 16.21 8.32
N ARG A 69 -3.13 15.32 7.50
CA ARG A 69 -2.04 15.65 6.60
C ARG A 69 -2.51 16.60 5.52
N THR A 70 -1.83 17.71 5.37
CA THR A 70 -2.15 18.69 4.33
C THR A 70 -1.63 18.24 2.98
N VAL A 71 -2.06 18.94 1.93
CA VAL A 71 -1.57 18.67 0.58
C VAL A 71 -0.07 18.91 0.43
N TYR A 72 0.52 19.66 1.34
CA TYR A 72 1.96 19.96 1.30
C TYR A 72 2.80 19.06 2.20
N ASP A 73 2.18 18.08 2.87
CA ASP A 73 2.91 17.14 3.71
C ASP A 73 3.84 16.29 2.82
N PRO A 74 5.16 16.31 3.10
CA PRO A 74 6.10 15.53 2.28
C PRO A 74 5.79 14.03 2.24
N GLN A 75 5.27 13.46 3.32
CA GLN A 75 4.94 12.04 3.33
C GLN A 75 3.75 11.76 2.43
N ARG A 76 2.75 12.63 2.44
CA ARG A 76 1.60 12.49 1.56
C ARG A 76 2.03 12.60 0.10
N ILE A 77 2.84 13.59 -0.21
CA ILE A 77 3.33 13.81 -1.58
C ILE A 77 4.12 12.60 -2.04
N ALA A 78 5.06 12.13 -1.21
CA ALA A 78 5.91 10.99 -1.57
C ALA A 78 5.08 9.72 -1.81
N GLN A 79 4.11 9.47 -0.95
CA GLN A 79 3.30 8.26 -1.07
C GLN A 79 2.37 8.33 -2.30
N ARG A 80 1.75 9.46 -2.54
CA ARG A 80 0.89 9.61 -3.72
C ARG A 80 1.69 9.50 -5.01
N ASP A 81 2.87 10.10 -5.05
CA ASP A 81 3.74 10.00 -6.22
C ASP A 81 4.19 8.56 -6.47
N PHE A 82 4.54 7.86 -5.40
CA PHE A 82 4.90 6.46 -5.48
C PHE A 82 3.75 5.63 -6.07
N LEU A 83 2.56 5.79 -5.54
CA LEU A 83 1.39 5.05 -6.03
C LEU A 83 1.15 5.32 -7.51
N LYS A 84 1.16 6.58 -7.88
CA LYS A 84 0.96 6.99 -9.28
C LYS A 84 2.01 6.37 -10.19
N ASP A 85 3.27 6.42 -9.78
CA ASP A 85 4.36 5.88 -10.59
C ASP A 85 4.25 4.36 -10.75
N MET A 86 3.67 3.69 -9.76
CA MET A 86 3.47 2.25 -9.79
C MET A 86 2.17 1.83 -10.49
N GLY A 87 1.40 2.79 -10.98
CA GLY A 87 0.14 2.49 -11.67
C GLY A 87 -1.05 2.25 -10.76
N VAL A 88 -0.93 2.64 -9.50
CA VAL A 88 -2.02 2.55 -8.52
C VAL A 88 -2.67 3.92 -8.40
N ASN A 89 -3.98 3.94 -8.24
CA ASN A 89 -4.71 5.20 -8.05
C ASN A 89 -4.15 5.90 -6.79
N PRO A 90 -3.63 7.12 -6.90
CA PRO A 90 -3.04 7.79 -5.75
C PRO A 90 -4.03 8.08 -4.63
N ASP A 91 -5.34 8.09 -4.91
CA ASP A 91 -6.36 8.24 -3.88
C ASP A 91 -6.40 7.06 -2.91
N PHE A 92 -5.74 5.97 -3.23
CA PHE A 92 -5.54 4.87 -2.30
C PHE A 92 -4.88 5.35 -1.00
N TYR A 93 -4.05 6.38 -1.09
CA TYR A 93 -3.44 6.97 0.10
C TYR A 93 -4.50 7.44 1.11
N GLU A 94 -5.44 8.27 0.65
CA GLU A 94 -6.50 8.79 1.52
C GLU A 94 -7.41 7.66 2.02
N PHE A 95 -7.68 6.69 1.15
CA PHE A 95 -8.46 5.53 1.55
C PHE A 95 -7.80 4.79 2.72
N THR A 96 -6.49 4.54 2.65
CA THR A 96 -5.80 3.81 3.73
C THR A 96 -5.84 4.56 5.04
N ARG A 97 -5.79 5.88 4.98
CA ARG A 97 -5.82 6.69 6.20
C ARG A 97 -7.20 6.74 6.83
N ALA A 98 -8.24 6.56 6.04
CA ALA A 98 -9.63 6.62 6.53
C ALA A 98 -10.20 5.25 6.89
N ALA A 99 -9.64 4.17 6.33
CA ALA A 99 -10.25 2.84 6.42
C ALA A 99 -10.16 2.23 7.81
N ALA A 100 -9.08 2.51 8.54
CA ALA A 100 -8.87 1.95 9.87
C ALA A 100 -7.93 2.85 10.65
N GLY A 101 -8.04 2.81 11.98
CA GLY A 101 -7.13 3.53 12.85
C GLY A 101 -5.75 2.86 12.89
N PRO A 102 -4.79 3.49 13.62
CA PRO A 102 -3.44 2.93 13.70
C PRO A 102 -3.37 1.57 14.38
N ASP A 103 -4.34 1.26 15.23
CA ASP A 103 -4.38 -0.01 15.96
C ASP A 103 -5.29 -1.04 15.29
N GLU A 104 -5.82 -0.73 14.11
CA GLU A 104 -6.75 -1.59 13.41
C GLU A 104 -6.24 -1.84 12.00
N ILE A 105 -6.63 -2.99 11.44
CA ILE A 105 -6.30 -3.30 10.06
C ILE A 105 -7.60 -3.48 9.30
N HIS A 106 -7.72 -2.76 8.19
CA HIS A 106 -8.79 -2.99 7.22
C HIS A 106 -8.25 -3.94 6.15
N TRP A 107 -8.82 -5.13 6.07
CA TRP A 107 -8.43 -6.09 5.02
C TRP A 107 -9.17 -5.74 3.75
N LEU A 108 -8.43 -5.50 2.69
CA LEU A 108 -9.00 -5.06 1.41
C LEU A 108 -9.85 -6.18 0.79
N SER A 109 -11.00 -5.79 0.26
CA SER A 109 -11.77 -6.70 -0.59
C SER A 109 -11.15 -6.77 -1.98
N MET A 110 -11.53 -7.80 -2.73
CA MET A 110 -11.09 -7.90 -4.13
C MET A 110 -11.55 -6.69 -4.94
N ASP A 111 -12.77 -6.22 -4.70
CA ASP A 111 -13.28 -5.05 -5.40
C ASP A 111 -12.47 -3.80 -5.09
N GLU A 112 -12.06 -3.64 -3.83
CA GLU A 112 -11.20 -2.52 -3.46
C GLU A 112 -9.84 -2.61 -4.14
N MET A 113 -9.24 -3.78 -4.18
CA MET A 113 -7.96 -3.97 -4.85
C MET A 113 -8.04 -3.65 -6.35
N LEU A 114 -9.11 -4.07 -7.00
CA LEU A 114 -9.34 -3.75 -8.41
C LEU A 114 -9.61 -2.25 -8.60
N ARG A 115 -10.43 -1.68 -7.74
CA ARG A 115 -10.82 -0.28 -7.83
C ARG A 115 -9.62 0.66 -7.78
N PHE A 116 -8.67 0.37 -6.90
CA PHE A 116 -7.48 1.21 -6.78
C PHE A 116 -6.33 0.76 -7.67
N GLY A 117 -6.47 -0.35 -8.36
CA GLY A 117 -5.47 -0.82 -9.31
C GLY A 117 -4.31 -1.57 -8.69
N LEU A 118 -4.47 -2.12 -7.48
CA LEU A 118 -3.44 -2.98 -6.90
C LEU A 118 -3.27 -4.25 -7.70
N ILE A 119 -4.37 -4.77 -8.21
CA ILE A 119 -4.38 -5.92 -9.12
C ILE A 119 -5.23 -5.56 -10.33
N LYS A 120 -4.99 -6.24 -11.45
CA LYS A 120 -5.76 -6.01 -12.68
C LYS A 120 -6.85 -7.03 -12.89
N HIS A 121 -6.69 -8.21 -12.30
CA HIS A 121 -7.63 -9.33 -12.48
C HIS A 121 -7.83 -10.02 -11.15
N LYS A 122 -9.05 -10.46 -10.90
CA LYS A 122 -9.33 -11.29 -9.72
C LYS A 122 -8.67 -12.64 -9.89
N PRO A 123 -8.14 -13.24 -8.81
CA PRO A 123 -7.65 -14.61 -8.89
C PRO A 123 -8.81 -15.59 -9.07
N ASP A 124 -8.51 -16.74 -9.62
CA ASP A 124 -9.49 -17.84 -9.71
C ASP A 124 -9.75 -18.39 -8.32
N CYS A 125 -11.01 -18.43 -7.94
CA CYS A 125 -11.41 -18.94 -6.62
C CYS A 125 -12.44 -20.05 -6.74
#